data_daacb62b95a62425fe4d8a781dd553b0
#
_entry.id   daacb62b95a62425fe4d8a781dd553b0
#
_cell.length_a   1.000
_cell.length_b   1.000
_cell.length_c   1.000
_cell.angle_alpha   90.00
_cell.angle_beta   90.00
_cell.angle_gamma   90.00
#
_symmetry.space_group_name_H-M   'P 1'
#
loop_
_entity.id
_entity.type
_entity.pdbx_description
1 polymer ?
#
loop_
_entity_poly.entity_id
_entity_poly.type
_entity_poly.pdbx_seq_one_letter_code
_entity_poly.pdbx_strand_id
1 'polypeptide(L)'
;VNIITKDNYDGLDVSYYYGAYDEGDGKSQEFNLSFGAESDKGRILIATSYTEQGDVSAADRDISLYPIAGVPIGASSGTPQGRYVFYDPRRPAGDEFVNLALNDNVLNDGGANIPLYDFNNQASNDFHGFTNADRFNYQPFNHLMTPNERVNFFMKGEYDIAENTLFRLTATFNNRTSQNRAAPEPLFAGPGGGGGAVMESIVFHADNPFNPFGIDVGPAEIQDGFMTRRPLEAGPRIFDQNVDTYHLAGALEGEFEMNASTWYWDAHASWSQNQANQRKSGAFNARKLSIAVGDPVVCAANPGCVPFNFFGGQGPNGEGSITQEMLDYVTFIQKDESEQEMFNVTANISGELGSLPGGPIGLAFGMEYRDEEGFFVPDSVVSSGDTAGVPSSPTAGSYDVFELYGEAIFPIMESFDISTAVRFSDYDRTGSADVFKLGANWRPTDDLHLRASFSEGFRAPNIGELFNTGSRFDASITDPCDADALAVTPELQANCTALGVADGYQQLNPQISVTTGGNLLLTPEEAETMTFGLTWDAAAISDNVGWIAGATFEANYYDITVDNAIQPPDAGDVLLQLSL
;
A
#
# COMPACT_ATOMS: atom_id res chain seq x y z
N VAL A 1 12.47 -2.64 -16.66
CA VAL A 1 11.90 -3.65 -17.59
C VAL A 1 11.50 -2.91 -18.85
N ASN A 2 12.01 -3.35 -20.02
CA ASN A 2 11.62 -2.79 -21.30
C ASN A 2 10.63 -3.74 -21.98
N ILE A 3 9.45 -3.25 -22.33
CA ILE A 3 8.39 -4.01 -23.00
C ILE A 3 8.31 -3.51 -24.44
N ILE A 4 8.65 -4.39 -25.38
CA ILE A 4 8.58 -4.06 -26.80
C ILE A 4 7.33 -4.73 -27.38
N THR A 5 6.42 -3.92 -27.91
CA THR A 5 5.20 -4.43 -28.58
C THR A 5 5.55 -4.99 -29.96
N LYS A 6 4.77 -5.97 -30.40
CA LYS A 6 4.91 -6.49 -31.77
C LYS A 6 4.57 -5.40 -32.78
N ASP A 7 5.43 -5.19 -33.76
CA ASP A 7 5.23 -4.18 -34.80
C ASP A 7 4.59 -4.76 -36.06
N ASN A 8 4.94 -5.99 -36.43
CA ASN A 8 4.43 -6.63 -37.62
C ASN A 8 3.61 -7.85 -37.21
N TYR A 9 2.30 -7.71 -37.26
CA TYR A 9 1.37 -8.81 -37.00
C TYR A 9 0.27 -8.81 -38.06
N ASP A 10 0.17 -9.87 -38.82
CA ASP A 10 -0.87 -10.09 -39.83
C ASP A 10 -1.60 -11.40 -39.53
N GLY A 11 -2.91 -11.33 -39.42
CA GLY A 11 -3.74 -12.48 -39.13
C GLY A 11 -4.55 -12.38 -37.83
N LEU A 12 -5.10 -13.51 -37.41
CA LEU A 12 -5.92 -13.68 -36.21
C LEU A 12 -5.31 -14.77 -35.32
N ASP A 13 -5.11 -14.44 -34.06
CA ASP A 13 -4.75 -15.40 -33.03
C ASP A 13 -5.84 -15.41 -31.95
N VAL A 14 -6.23 -16.60 -31.52
CA VAL A 14 -7.19 -16.82 -30.45
C VAL A 14 -6.61 -17.87 -29.52
N SER A 15 -6.52 -17.57 -28.25
CA SER A 15 -6.08 -18.51 -27.24
C SER A 15 -7.04 -18.57 -26.06
N TYR A 16 -7.14 -19.74 -25.46
CA TYR A 16 -7.85 -19.96 -24.23
C TYR A 16 -6.98 -20.78 -23.29
N TYR A 17 -6.86 -20.31 -22.06
CA TYR A 17 -6.17 -20.98 -20.97
C TYR A 17 -7.15 -21.30 -19.85
N TYR A 18 -7.01 -22.46 -19.24
CA TYR A 18 -7.71 -22.84 -18.02
C TYR A 18 -6.73 -23.52 -17.07
N GLY A 19 -6.71 -23.12 -15.82
CA GLY A 19 -5.94 -23.70 -14.73
C GLY A 19 -6.75 -23.79 -13.44
N ALA A 20 -6.34 -24.68 -12.55
CA ALA A 20 -6.83 -24.79 -11.20
C ALA A 20 -5.77 -25.46 -10.33
N TYR A 21 -5.79 -25.22 -9.03
CA TYR A 21 -4.97 -25.99 -8.09
C TYR A 21 -5.52 -27.40 -7.87
N ASP A 22 -4.68 -28.31 -7.37
CA ASP A 22 -5.07 -29.70 -7.11
C ASP A 22 -6.22 -29.82 -6.10
N GLU A 23 -6.37 -28.84 -5.20
CA GLU A 23 -7.46 -28.73 -4.24
C GLU A 23 -8.80 -28.33 -4.89
N GLY A 24 -8.79 -27.91 -6.15
CA GLY A 24 -9.97 -27.56 -6.94
C GLY A 24 -10.42 -26.10 -6.80
N ASP A 25 -9.65 -25.29 -6.09
CA ASP A 25 -9.82 -23.84 -5.92
C ASP A 25 -8.88 -23.04 -6.85
N GLY A 26 -8.82 -21.71 -6.69
CA GLY A 26 -7.92 -20.81 -7.42
C GLY A 26 -8.01 -20.96 -8.95
N LYS A 27 -9.21 -21.24 -9.47
CA LYS A 27 -9.44 -21.42 -10.90
C LYS A 27 -9.01 -20.19 -11.65
N SER A 28 -8.27 -20.37 -12.74
CA SER A 28 -7.85 -19.32 -13.64
C SER A 28 -8.34 -19.60 -15.04
N GLN A 29 -8.94 -18.60 -15.66
CA GLN A 29 -9.38 -18.65 -17.05
C GLN A 29 -8.84 -17.41 -17.76
N GLU A 30 -8.35 -17.61 -18.97
CA GLU A 30 -7.88 -16.52 -19.79
C GLU A 30 -8.29 -16.74 -21.25
N PHE A 31 -8.92 -15.73 -21.81
CA PHE A 31 -9.27 -15.69 -23.22
C PHE A 31 -8.54 -14.52 -23.87
N ASN A 32 -7.79 -14.77 -24.92
CA ASN A 32 -7.09 -13.75 -25.70
C ASN A 32 -7.51 -13.82 -27.16
N LEU A 33 -7.68 -12.64 -27.74
CA LEU A 33 -7.87 -12.47 -29.18
C LEU A 33 -6.95 -11.35 -29.64
N SER A 34 -6.17 -11.61 -30.69
CA SER A 34 -5.35 -10.61 -31.36
C SER A 34 -5.62 -10.66 -32.85
N PHE A 35 -5.83 -9.50 -33.43
CA PHE A 35 -6.03 -9.32 -34.87
C PHE A 35 -5.09 -8.25 -35.41
N GLY A 36 -4.36 -8.56 -36.48
CA GLY A 36 -3.55 -7.58 -37.17
C GLY A 36 -3.79 -7.64 -38.67
N ALA A 37 -3.63 -6.49 -39.30
CA ALA A 37 -3.69 -6.35 -40.75
C ALA A 37 -2.68 -5.29 -41.21
N GLU A 38 -2.05 -5.55 -42.36
CA GLU A 38 -1.05 -4.69 -42.95
C GLU A 38 -1.44 -4.33 -44.38
N SER A 39 -1.09 -3.12 -44.82
CA SER A 39 -1.23 -2.61 -46.17
C SER A 39 0.04 -1.85 -46.58
N ASP A 40 0.11 -1.39 -47.82
CA ASP A 40 1.28 -0.65 -48.35
C ASP A 40 1.60 0.64 -47.56
N LYS A 41 0.62 1.20 -46.81
CA LYS A 41 0.77 2.50 -46.10
C LYS A 41 0.45 2.45 -44.63
N GLY A 42 -0.03 1.34 -44.11
CA GLY A 42 -0.39 1.31 -42.72
C GLY A 42 -0.68 -0.07 -42.19
N ARG A 43 -0.62 -0.17 -40.89
CA ARG A 43 -0.87 -1.41 -40.16
C ARG A 43 -1.71 -1.13 -38.93
N ILE A 44 -2.47 -2.12 -38.53
CA ILE A 44 -3.30 -2.09 -37.33
C ILE A 44 -3.13 -3.39 -36.55
N LEU A 45 -3.02 -3.26 -35.25
CA LEU A 45 -3.08 -4.37 -34.29
C LEU A 45 -4.16 -4.06 -33.28
N ILE A 46 -5.07 -5.00 -33.08
CA ILE A 46 -6.09 -4.94 -32.03
C ILE A 46 -5.95 -6.20 -31.19
N ALA A 47 -5.92 -6.06 -29.89
CA ALA A 47 -5.93 -7.18 -28.97
C ALA A 47 -6.94 -6.95 -27.85
N THR A 48 -7.61 -8.01 -27.44
CA THR A 48 -8.49 -8.00 -26.27
C THR A 48 -8.25 -9.25 -25.45
N SER A 49 -8.33 -9.12 -24.15
CA SER A 49 -8.27 -10.27 -23.26
C SER A 49 -9.30 -10.17 -22.15
N TYR A 50 -9.77 -11.32 -21.72
CA TYR A 50 -10.53 -11.49 -20.48
C TYR A 50 -9.77 -12.49 -19.61
N THR A 51 -9.54 -12.09 -18.36
CA THR A 51 -8.87 -12.95 -17.37
C THR A 51 -9.73 -13.00 -16.13
N GLU A 52 -9.99 -14.19 -15.61
CA GLU A 52 -10.65 -14.44 -14.35
C GLU A 52 -9.72 -15.29 -13.46
N GLN A 53 -9.49 -14.82 -12.24
CA GLN A 53 -8.77 -15.51 -11.20
C GLN A 53 -9.70 -15.77 -10.02
N GLY A 54 -9.97 -17.02 -9.69
CA GLY A 54 -10.75 -17.41 -8.51
C GLY A 54 -9.96 -17.24 -7.21
N ASP A 55 -10.69 -17.23 -6.10
CA ASP A 55 -10.12 -17.10 -4.76
C ASP A 55 -9.45 -18.38 -4.28
N VAL A 56 -8.55 -18.21 -3.30
CA VAL A 56 -8.08 -19.25 -2.40
C VAL A 56 -8.23 -18.74 -0.98
N SER A 57 -8.95 -19.48 -0.14
CA SER A 57 -9.07 -19.13 1.27
C SER A 57 -7.77 -19.38 2.03
N ALA A 58 -7.44 -18.52 2.97
CA ALA A 58 -6.30 -18.74 3.87
C ALA A 58 -6.52 -19.95 4.78
N ALA A 59 -7.78 -20.39 4.96
CA ALA A 59 -8.12 -21.61 5.70
C ALA A 59 -7.70 -22.90 5.00
N ASP A 60 -7.51 -22.86 3.67
CA ASP A 60 -7.31 -24.04 2.84
C ASP A 60 -5.84 -24.38 2.58
N ARG A 61 -4.91 -23.65 3.21
CA ARG A 61 -3.47 -23.88 3.09
C ARG A 61 -2.77 -23.80 4.45
N ASP A 62 -1.94 -24.78 4.76
CA ASP A 62 -1.20 -24.84 6.03
C ASP A 62 -0.31 -23.61 6.25
N ILE A 63 0.26 -23.03 5.17
CA ILE A 63 1.14 -21.85 5.24
C ILE A 63 0.39 -20.58 5.68
N SER A 64 -0.91 -20.50 5.45
CA SER A 64 -1.74 -19.31 5.73
C SER A 64 -2.79 -19.54 6.80
N LEU A 65 -2.91 -20.76 7.34
CA LEU A 65 -3.92 -21.12 8.35
C LEU A 65 -3.79 -20.31 9.65
N TYR A 66 -2.59 -19.88 9.99
CA TYR A 66 -2.29 -19.07 11.16
C TYR A 66 -1.48 -17.81 10.78
N PRO A 67 -1.52 -16.74 11.61
CA PRO A 67 -0.76 -15.52 11.35
C PRO A 67 0.76 -15.70 11.19
N ILE A 68 1.30 -16.72 11.86
CA ILE A 68 2.69 -17.15 11.68
C ILE A 68 2.66 -18.58 11.17
N ALA A 69 3.24 -18.81 10.01
CA ALA A 69 3.27 -20.13 9.37
C ALA A 69 3.81 -21.20 10.30
N GLY A 70 3.07 -22.29 10.47
CA GLY A 70 3.46 -23.42 11.31
C GLY A 70 3.33 -23.20 12.83
N VAL A 71 2.86 -22.02 13.28
CA VAL A 71 2.64 -21.73 14.71
C VAL A 71 1.12 -21.64 14.97
N PRO A 72 0.49 -22.65 15.61
CA PRO A 72 -0.96 -22.71 15.78
C PRO A 72 -1.46 -21.80 16.92
N ILE A 73 -1.17 -20.51 16.83
CA ILE A 73 -1.55 -19.49 17.82
C ILE A 73 -2.23 -18.34 17.11
N GLY A 74 -3.37 -17.86 17.65
CA GLY A 74 -3.99 -16.62 17.21
C GLY A 74 -3.12 -15.40 17.56
N ALA A 75 -3.22 -14.32 16.80
CA ALA A 75 -2.44 -13.10 17.06
C ALA A 75 -3.30 -11.94 17.58
N SER A 76 -4.60 -11.91 17.27
CA SER A 76 -5.46 -10.77 17.64
C SER A 76 -5.93 -10.81 19.09
N SER A 77 -5.76 -9.70 19.81
CA SER A 77 -6.37 -9.48 21.13
C SER A 77 -7.86 -9.12 21.05
N GLY A 78 -8.35 -8.65 19.89
CA GLY A 78 -9.78 -8.51 19.63
C GLY A 78 -10.40 -9.88 19.33
N THR A 79 -11.10 -10.44 20.31
CA THR A 79 -11.68 -11.79 20.29
C THR A 79 -13.20 -11.74 20.25
N PRO A 80 -13.89 -12.81 19.84
CA PRO A 80 -15.35 -12.89 19.93
C PRO A 80 -15.89 -12.79 21.37
N GLN A 81 -15.11 -13.27 22.35
CA GLN A 81 -15.43 -13.19 23.77
C GLN A 81 -15.15 -11.80 24.36
N GLY A 82 -14.44 -10.96 23.61
CA GLY A 82 -13.96 -9.66 24.07
C GLY A 82 -12.71 -9.76 24.96
N ARG A 83 -12.01 -8.63 25.08
CA ARG A 83 -10.96 -8.41 26.06
C ARG A 83 -11.21 -7.04 26.71
N TYR A 84 -11.20 -6.99 28.04
CA TYR A 84 -11.61 -5.85 28.83
C TYR A 84 -10.46 -5.46 29.75
N VAL A 85 -9.81 -4.31 29.45
CA VAL A 85 -8.65 -3.80 30.19
C VAL A 85 -9.01 -2.43 30.75
N PHE A 86 -9.22 -2.36 32.07
CA PHE A 86 -9.64 -1.14 32.76
C PHE A 86 -9.28 -1.19 34.25
N TYR A 87 -9.50 -0.10 34.97
CA TYR A 87 -9.31 0.01 36.42
C TYR A 87 -10.69 0.07 37.09
N ASP A 88 -11.01 -0.96 37.89
CA ASP A 88 -12.26 -0.99 38.67
C ASP A 88 -12.07 -0.32 40.03
N PRO A 89 -12.65 0.88 40.29
CA PRO A 89 -12.43 1.62 41.50
C PRO A 89 -13.02 0.96 42.79
N ARG A 90 -13.81 -0.10 42.64
CA ARG A 90 -14.38 -0.86 43.76
C ARG A 90 -13.42 -1.90 44.32
N ARG A 91 -12.37 -2.20 43.60
CA ARG A 91 -11.33 -3.15 44.02
C ARG A 91 -10.38 -2.50 45.04
N PRO A 92 -9.66 -3.28 45.86
CA PRO A 92 -8.69 -2.74 46.80
C PRO A 92 -7.64 -1.84 46.12
N ALA A 93 -7.21 -0.79 46.83
CA ALA A 93 -6.17 0.11 46.32
C ALA A 93 -4.87 -0.66 45.98
N GLY A 94 -4.39 -0.49 44.74
CA GLY A 94 -3.25 -1.17 44.19
C GLY A 94 -3.59 -2.51 43.49
N ASP A 95 -4.88 -2.88 43.42
CA ASP A 95 -5.39 -4.07 42.73
C ASP A 95 -6.56 -3.71 41.81
N GLU A 96 -6.70 -2.43 41.45
CA GLU A 96 -7.79 -1.92 40.61
C GLU A 96 -7.71 -2.40 39.16
N PHE A 97 -6.51 -2.74 38.68
CA PHE A 97 -6.26 -3.17 37.29
C PHE A 97 -6.95 -4.50 36.96
N VAL A 98 -7.67 -4.52 35.85
CA VAL A 98 -8.42 -5.67 35.33
C VAL A 98 -8.03 -5.92 33.88
N ASN A 99 -7.73 -7.17 33.53
CA ASN A 99 -7.47 -7.61 32.15
C ASN A 99 -8.13 -8.97 31.94
N LEU A 100 -9.36 -8.95 31.45
CA LEU A 100 -10.26 -10.10 31.41
C LEU A 100 -10.72 -10.45 30.00
N ALA A 101 -11.08 -11.72 29.82
CA ALA A 101 -11.91 -12.21 28.72
C ALA A 101 -13.14 -12.92 29.28
N LEU A 102 -14.25 -12.89 28.52
CA LEU A 102 -15.43 -13.69 28.83
C LEU A 102 -15.09 -15.17 28.59
N ASN A 103 -15.57 -16.07 29.47
CA ASN A 103 -15.38 -17.50 29.30
C ASN A 103 -16.05 -18.01 28.04
N ASP A 104 -15.49 -19.06 27.44
CA ASP A 104 -16.11 -19.72 26.29
C ASP A 104 -17.49 -20.24 26.62
N ASN A 105 -18.36 -20.21 25.60
CA ASN A 105 -19.75 -20.66 25.68
C ASN A 105 -20.66 -19.86 26.63
N VAL A 106 -20.22 -18.67 27.05
CA VAL A 106 -21.06 -17.72 27.81
C VAL A 106 -21.67 -16.72 26.85
N LEU A 107 -23.00 -16.61 26.90
CA LEU A 107 -23.78 -15.59 26.19
C LEU A 107 -24.20 -14.47 27.15
N ASN A 108 -24.39 -13.29 26.59
CA ASN A 108 -25.01 -12.16 27.27
C ASN A 108 -26.32 -11.82 26.54
N ASP A 109 -27.44 -12.25 27.10
CA ASP A 109 -28.77 -11.96 26.53
C ASP A 109 -29.37 -10.68 27.13
N GLY A 110 -28.66 -10.05 28.04
CA GLY A 110 -29.12 -8.87 28.80
C GLY A 110 -30.12 -9.23 29.92
N GLY A 111 -30.53 -8.22 30.68
CA GLY A 111 -31.50 -8.38 31.76
C GLY A 111 -31.08 -9.37 32.85
N ALA A 112 -31.78 -10.50 32.96
CA ALA A 112 -31.47 -11.52 33.98
C ALA A 112 -30.32 -12.47 33.59
N ASN A 113 -29.87 -12.43 32.36
CA ASN A 113 -28.82 -13.30 31.80
C ASN A 113 -27.54 -12.53 31.44
N ILE A 114 -27.21 -11.52 32.24
CA ILE A 114 -25.93 -10.81 32.11
C ILE A 114 -24.83 -11.66 32.73
N PRO A 115 -23.64 -11.82 32.09
CA PRO A 115 -22.50 -12.51 32.66
C PRO A 115 -22.14 -12.00 34.05
N LEU A 116 -21.87 -12.88 34.98
CA LEU A 116 -21.51 -12.55 36.34
C LEU A 116 -20.09 -11.97 36.39
N TYR A 117 -19.95 -10.74 36.88
CA TYR A 117 -18.68 -10.14 37.27
C TYR A 117 -18.68 -9.82 38.76
N ASP A 118 -17.81 -10.52 39.51
CA ASP A 118 -17.58 -10.24 40.95
C ASP A 118 -16.23 -9.54 41.10
N PHE A 119 -16.25 -8.24 41.41
CA PHE A 119 -15.05 -7.44 41.59
C PHE A 119 -14.23 -7.83 42.84
N ASN A 120 -14.79 -8.61 43.77
CA ASN A 120 -14.08 -9.12 44.96
C ASN A 120 -13.42 -10.49 44.71
N ASN A 121 -13.89 -11.27 43.74
CA ASN A 121 -13.43 -12.62 43.53
C ASN A 121 -13.45 -13.00 42.03
N GLN A 122 -12.34 -12.76 41.35
CA GLN A 122 -12.22 -13.09 39.91
C GLN A 122 -12.41 -14.57 39.59
N ALA A 123 -12.19 -15.47 40.55
CA ALA A 123 -12.30 -16.92 40.30
C ALA A 123 -13.74 -17.44 40.26
N SER A 124 -14.75 -16.65 40.68
CA SER A 124 -16.17 -17.02 40.68
C SER A 124 -16.96 -16.44 39.51
N ASN A 125 -16.27 -15.86 38.52
CA ASN A 125 -16.87 -15.09 37.45
C ASN A 125 -17.11 -15.92 36.19
N ASP A 126 -17.96 -15.38 35.33
CA ASP A 126 -18.05 -15.78 33.91
C ASP A 126 -16.87 -15.23 33.08
N PHE A 127 -15.89 -14.65 33.74
CA PHE A 127 -14.68 -14.05 33.17
C PHE A 127 -13.44 -14.70 33.75
N HIS A 128 -12.37 -14.74 32.95
CA HIS A 128 -11.02 -15.16 33.37
C HIS A 128 -9.97 -14.14 32.95
N GLY A 129 -8.77 -14.20 33.54
CA GLY A 129 -7.64 -13.39 33.12
C GLY A 129 -7.23 -13.69 31.69
N PHE A 130 -7.13 -12.64 30.84
CA PHE A 130 -6.74 -12.80 29.44
C PHE A 130 -5.32 -13.36 29.32
N THR A 131 -5.14 -14.34 28.43
CA THR A 131 -3.87 -15.00 28.14
C THR A 131 -3.60 -15.05 26.62
N ASN A 132 -2.42 -15.46 26.23
CA ASN A 132 -2.11 -15.65 24.81
C ASN A 132 -2.94 -16.79 24.15
N ALA A 133 -3.50 -17.71 24.95
CA ALA A 133 -4.38 -18.77 24.44
C ALA A 133 -5.73 -18.22 23.97
N ASP A 134 -6.16 -17.06 24.50
CA ASP A 134 -7.42 -16.41 24.16
C ASP A 134 -7.35 -15.65 22.84
N ARG A 135 -6.15 -15.45 22.28
CA ARG A 135 -5.96 -14.69 21.04
C ARG A 135 -6.67 -15.35 19.86
N PHE A 136 -7.42 -14.53 19.15
CA PHE A 136 -8.21 -14.97 18.01
C PHE A 136 -7.36 -15.21 16.76
N ASN A 137 -7.58 -16.35 16.10
CA ASN A 137 -7.04 -16.63 14.78
C ASN A 137 -7.98 -16.08 13.70
N TYR A 138 -7.60 -14.96 13.10
CA TYR A 138 -8.36 -14.28 12.06
C TYR A 138 -8.08 -14.79 10.63
N GLN A 139 -7.03 -15.57 10.43
CA GLN A 139 -6.57 -16.00 9.11
C GLN A 139 -7.62 -16.81 8.32
N PRO A 140 -8.38 -17.74 8.92
CA PRO A 140 -9.39 -18.49 8.18
C PRO A 140 -10.49 -17.65 7.51
N PHE A 141 -10.61 -16.38 7.90
CA PHE A 141 -11.57 -15.44 7.31
C PHE A 141 -11.01 -14.69 6.12
N ASN A 142 -9.69 -14.70 5.91
CA ASN A 142 -9.02 -13.94 4.87
C ASN A 142 -8.92 -14.75 3.57
N HIS A 143 -8.78 -14.05 2.44
CA HIS A 143 -8.28 -14.67 1.22
C HIS A 143 -6.75 -14.78 1.27
N LEU A 144 -6.21 -15.94 0.88
CA LEU A 144 -4.81 -16.10 0.52
C LEU A 144 -4.58 -15.55 -0.89
N MET A 145 -5.51 -15.81 -1.80
CA MET A 145 -5.53 -15.26 -3.16
C MET A 145 -6.86 -14.54 -3.37
N THR A 146 -6.78 -13.26 -3.67
CA THR A 146 -7.94 -12.42 -3.93
C THR A 146 -8.47 -12.69 -5.34
N PRO A 147 -9.77 -13.01 -5.51
CA PRO A 147 -10.38 -13.18 -6.81
C PRO A 147 -10.39 -11.85 -7.57
N ASN A 148 -10.17 -11.92 -8.87
CA ASN A 148 -10.27 -10.76 -9.74
C ASN A 148 -10.67 -11.15 -11.15
N GLU A 149 -11.33 -10.22 -11.82
CA GLU A 149 -11.63 -10.27 -13.24
C GLU A 149 -10.98 -9.07 -13.93
N ARG A 150 -10.49 -9.28 -15.14
CA ARG A 150 -9.90 -8.21 -15.96
C ARG A 150 -10.39 -8.30 -17.39
N VAL A 151 -10.75 -7.15 -17.92
CA VAL A 151 -10.99 -6.95 -19.35
C VAL A 151 -9.95 -5.98 -19.86
N ASN A 152 -9.21 -6.37 -20.90
CA ASN A 152 -8.23 -5.51 -21.54
C ASN A 152 -8.60 -5.30 -22.99
N PHE A 153 -8.38 -4.10 -23.46
CA PHE A 153 -8.40 -3.73 -24.86
C PHE A 153 -7.13 -2.98 -25.20
N PHE A 154 -6.50 -3.34 -26.29
CA PHE A 154 -5.31 -2.68 -26.84
C PHE A 154 -5.50 -2.47 -28.33
N MET A 155 -5.17 -1.29 -28.81
CA MET A 155 -5.11 -0.96 -30.22
C MET A 155 -3.83 -0.19 -30.52
N LYS A 156 -3.14 -0.58 -31.59
CA LYS A 156 -2.02 0.15 -32.17
C LYS A 156 -2.28 0.30 -33.68
N GLY A 157 -2.30 1.53 -34.15
CA GLY A 157 -2.43 1.85 -35.55
C GLY A 157 -1.24 2.67 -36.02
N GLU A 158 -0.72 2.38 -37.19
CA GLU A 158 0.38 3.11 -37.81
C GLU A 158 0.02 3.41 -39.27
N TYR A 159 0.36 4.60 -39.72
CA TYR A 159 0.07 5.05 -41.07
C TYR A 159 1.14 6.00 -41.61
N ASP A 160 1.70 5.67 -42.78
CA ASP A 160 2.67 6.51 -43.50
C ASP A 160 1.94 7.70 -44.11
N ILE A 161 2.00 8.85 -43.46
CA ILE A 161 1.36 10.10 -43.93
C ILE A 161 2.18 10.80 -45.02
N ALA A 162 3.50 10.54 -45.04
CA ALA A 162 4.42 10.97 -46.08
C ALA A 162 5.53 9.95 -46.24
N GLU A 163 6.38 10.10 -47.26
CA GLU A 163 7.47 9.15 -47.58
C GLU A 163 8.40 8.87 -46.38
N ASN A 164 8.65 9.90 -45.53
CA ASN A 164 9.55 9.80 -44.38
C ASN A 164 8.83 10.24 -43.07
N THR A 165 7.52 10.03 -42.97
CA THR A 165 6.77 10.45 -41.79
C THR A 165 5.67 9.44 -41.47
N LEU A 166 5.77 8.84 -40.29
CA LEU A 166 4.83 7.88 -39.74
C LEU A 166 3.94 8.56 -38.69
N PHE A 167 2.64 8.32 -38.77
CA PHE A 167 1.71 8.58 -37.66
C PHE A 167 1.43 7.28 -36.91
N ARG A 168 1.52 7.32 -35.58
CA ARG A 168 1.18 6.21 -34.69
C ARG A 168 0.08 6.63 -33.73
N LEU A 169 -0.90 5.75 -33.53
CA LEU A 169 -1.94 5.87 -32.52
C LEU A 169 -1.94 4.62 -31.65
N THR A 170 -1.93 4.81 -30.32
CA THR A 170 -2.08 3.73 -29.34
C THR A 170 -3.24 4.05 -28.42
N ALA A 171 -4.10 3.06 -28.19
CA ALA A 171 -5.19 3.16 -27.21
C ALA A 171 -5.23 1.90 -26.36
N THR A 172 -5.34 2.07 -25.05
CA THR A 172 -5.58 0.97 -24.12
C THR A 172 -6.73 1.27 -23.19
N PHE A 173 -7.46 0.23 -22.85
CA PHE A 173 -8.46 0.23 -21.79
C PHE A 173 -8.26 -1.02 -20.95
N ASN A 174 -8.30 -0.86 -19.64
CA ASN A 174 -8.29 -1.95 -18.69
C ASN A 174 -9.38 -1.71 -17.65
N ASN A 175 -10.26 -2.67 -17.44
CA ASN A 175 -11.12 -2.75 -16.29
C ASN A 175 -10.69 -3.92 -15.42
N ARG A 176 -10.53 -3.68 -14.13
CA ARG A 176 -10.27 -4.70 -13.13
C ARG A 176 -11.30 -4.64 -12.02
N THR A 177 -12.04 -5.71 -11.81
CA THR A 177 -12.84 -5.90 -10.60
C THR A 177 -12.18 -6.91 -9.68
N SER A 178 -12.25 -6.67 -8.39
CA SER A 178 -11.75 -7.59 -7.38
C SER A 178 -12.58 -7.52 -6.10
N GLN A 179 -12.68 -8.66 -5.39
CA GLN A 179 -13.37 -8.72 -4.11
C GLN A 179 -12.41 -9.31 -3.07
N ASN A 180 -11.81 -8.47 -2.24
CA ASN A 180 -11.01 -8.96 -1.13
C ASN A 180 -11.89 -9.22 0.10
N ARG A 181 -11.47 -10.18 0.91
CA ARG A 181 -12.17 -10.58 2.13
C ARG A 181 -11.19 -10.60 3.30
N ALA A 182 -11.61 -9.98 4.41
CA ALA A 182 -10.86 -9.99 5.67
C ALA A 182 -11.78 -10.35 6.83
N ALA A 183 -11.20 -10.80 7.94
CA ALA A 183 -11.94 -11.11 9.16
C ALA A 183 -12.85 -9.95 9.60
N PRO A 184 -13.93 -10.24 10.34
CA PRO A 184 -14.82 -9.21 10.90
C PRO A 184 -14.03 -8.10 11.58
N GLU A 185 -14.49 -6.86 11.49
CA GLU A 185 -13.80 -5.69 12.05
C GLU A 185 -13.71 -5.79 13.56
N PRO A 186 -12.52 -5.73 14.19
CA PRO A 186 -12.40 -5.68 15.62
C PRO A 186 -12.73 -4.26 16.10
N LEU A 187 -13.56 -4.16 17.12
CA LEU A 187 -13.89 -2.89 17.77
C LEU A 187 -12.93 -2.68 18.95
N PHE A 188 -12.19 -1.57 18.94
CA PHE A 188 -11.32 -1.16 20.02
C PHE A 188 -11.79 0.19 20.55
N ALA A 189 -12.24 0.22 21.81
CA ALA A 189 -12.71 1.42 22.49
C ALA A 189 -11.81 1.75 23.69
N GLY A 190 -11.72 3.04 24.03
CA GLY A 190 -10.88 3.56 25.10
C GLY A 190 -9.50 4.04 24.61
N PRO A 191 -8.81 4.88 25.41
CA PRO A 191 -7.60 5.58 25.00
C PRO A 191 -6.45 4.68 24.53
N GLY A 192 -6.24 3.51 25.15
CA GLY A 192 -5.23 2.53 24.74
C GLY A 192 -5.67 1.65 23.54
N GLY A 193 -6.89 1.83 23.02
CA GLY A 193 -7.43 1.03 21.92
C GLY A 193 -6.98 1.49 20.53
N GLY A 194 -6.60 2.76 20.39
CA GLY A 194 -6.22 3.33 19.10
C GLY A 194 -7.36 3.37 18.07
N GLY A 195 -8.62 3.44 18.48
CA GLY A 195 -9.81 3.45 17.61
C GLY A 195 -10.15 4.80 16.98
N GLY A 196 -9.38 5.86 17.27
CA GLY A 196 -9.69 7.26 16.93
C GLY A 196 -10.57 7.95 17.97
N ALA A 197 -10.66 9.27 17.88
CA ALA A 197 -11.20 10.14 18.96
C ALA A 197 -12.59 9.73 19.46
N VAL A 198 -13.49 9.26 18.58
CA VAL A 198 -14.82 8.82 19.00
C VAL A 198 -14.75 7.50 19.76
N MET A 199 -14.00 6.52 19.27
CA MET A 199 -13.84 5.21 19.94
C MET A 199 -13.10 5.35 21.27
N GLU A 200 -12.11 6.23 21.36
CA GLU A 200 -11.32 6.50 22.56
C GLU A 200 -12.15 7.18 23.65
N SER A 201 -13.20 7.92 23.28
CA SER A 201 -14.10 8.64 24.21
C SER A 201 -15.36 7.87 24.60
N ILE A 202 -15.55 6.64 24.15
CA ILE A 202 -16.73 5.82 24.46
C ILE A 202 -16.85 5.60 25.98
N VAL A 203 -18.09 5.74 26.48
CA VAL A 203 -18.49 5.37 27.83
C VAL A 203 -19.51 4.24 27.74
N PHE A 204 -19.21 3.09 28.31
CA PHE A 204 -20.13 1.97 28.48
C PHE A 204 -20.95 2.22 29.74
N HIS A 205 -22.20 2.64 29.54
CA HIS A 205 -23.05 3.10 30.68
C HIS A 205 -23.47 1.92 31.57
N ALA A 206 -23.52 2.16 32.89
CA ALA A 206 -23.89 1.16 33.88
C ALA A 206 -25.30 0.58 33.66
N ASP A 207 -26.26 1.42 33.22
CA ASP A 207 -27.65 1.02 32.97
C ASP A 207 -27.85 0.40 31.57
N ASN A 208 -26.78 0.27 30.74
CA ASN A 208 -26.89 -0.45 29.49
C ASN A 208 -27.25 -1.93 29.79
N PRO A 209 -28.31 -2.50 29.16
CA PRO A 209 -28.81 -3.83 29.51
C PRO A 209 -27.82 -4.97 29.34
N PHE A 210 -26.68 -4.71 28.70
CA PHE A 210 -25.62 -5.69 28.46
C PHE A 210 -24.34 -5.43 29.26
N ASN A 211 -24.26 -4.36 30.07
CA ASN A 211 -23.06 -4.04 30.85
C ASN A 211 -22.96 -4.96 32.09
N PRO A 212 -21.97 -5.90 32.15
CA PRO A 212 -21.82 -6.82 33.27
C PRO A 212 -21.13 -6.22 34.48
N PHE A 213 -20.49 -5.05 34.33
CA PHE A 213 -19.66 -4.47 35.37
C PHE A 213 -20.45 -3.66 36.37
N GLY A 214 -21.64 -3.16 36.02
CA GLY A 214 -22.52 -2.39 36.91
C GLY A 214 -21.95 -1.03 37.31
N ILE A 215 -20.98 -0.53 36.57
CA ILE A 215 -20.43 0.83 36.65
C ILE A 215 -20.32 1.41 35.24
N ASP A 216 -20.24 2.72 35.14
CA ASP A 216 -19.78 3.35 33.90
C ASP A 216 -18.30 2.98 33.66
N VAL A 217 -17.98 2.53 32.47
CA VAL A 217 -16.59 2.27 32.05
C VAL A 217 -16.28 3.18 30.88
N GLY A 218 -15.58 4.25 31.15
CA GLY A 218 -15.19 5.27 30.19
C GLY A 218 -13.69 5.55 30.23
N PRO A 219 -13.24 6.63 29.58
CA PRO A 219 -11.81 6.97 29.56
C PRO A 219 -11.14 7.08 30.91
N ALA A 220 -11.90 7.49 31.98
CA ALA A 220 -11.36 7.60 33.33
C ALA A 220 -11.05 6.23 33.97
N GLU A 221 -11.86 5.22 33.71
CA GLU A 221 -11.68 3.85 34.18
C GLU A 221 -10.78 3.05 33.25
N ILE A 222 -10.81 3.31 31.94
CA ILE A 222 -9.99 2.60 30.95
C ILE A 222 -8.53 3.06 31.01
N GLN A 223 -8.29 4.37 31.18
CA GLN A 223 -6.95 4.99 31.21
C GLN A 223 -6.11 4.58 29.97
N ASP A 224 -5.01 3.89 30.16
CA ASP A 224 -4.15 3.31 29.13
C ASP A 224 -4.60 1.93 28.60
N GLY A 225 -5.71 1.41 29.16
CA GLY A 225 -6.33 0.16 28.72
C GLY A 225 -7.23 0.32 27.51
N PHE A 226 -7.99 -0.73 27.23
CA PHE A 226 -8.97 -0.77 26.15
C PHE A 226 -10.06 -1.80 26.40
N MET A 227 -11.22 -1.57 25.77
CA MET A 227 -12.31 -2.52 25.66
C MET A 227 -12.37 -2.98 24.21
N THR A 228 -12.26 -4.27 23.95
CA THR A 228 -12.30 -4.76 22.56
C THR A 228 -13.21 -5.98 22.39
N ARG A 229 -13.85 -6.07 21.25
CA ARG A 229 -14.60 -7.22 20.79
C ARG A 229 -14.49 -7.37 19.27
N ARG A 230 -14.48 -8.62 18.80
CA ARG A 230 -14.65 -8.95 17.38
C ARG A 230 -16.03 -9.55 17.14
N PRO A 231 -16.97 -8.77 16.59
CA PRO A 231 -18.33 -9.23 16.31
C PRO A 231 -18.35 -10.15 15.10
N LEU A 232 -18.23 -11.48 15.29
CA LEU A 232 -18.31 -12.45 14.20
C LEU A 232 -19.69 -12.44 13.54
N GLU A 233 -20.69 -12.00 14.27
CA GLU A 233 -22.10 -11.85 13.83
C GLU A 233 -22.24 -10.84 12.67
N ALA A 234 -21.32 -9.88 12.56
CA ALA A 234 -21.29 -8.92 11.45
C ALA A 234 -20.81 -9.53 10.12
N GLY A 235 -20.26 -10.75 10.16
CA GLY A 235 -19.62 -11.36 9.00
C GLY A 235 -18.26 -10.72 8.66
N PRO A 236 -17.58 -11.24 7.65
CA PRO A 236 -16.30 -10.73 7.19
C PRO A 236 -16.44 -9.32 6.59
N ARG A 237 -15.34 -8.56 6.62
CA ARG A 237 -15.22 -7.34 5.80
C ARG A 237 -15.03 -7.74 4.35
N ILE A 238 -15.85 -7.21 3.47
CA ILE A 238 -15.75 -7.42 2.03
C ILE A 238 -15.37 -6.09 1.37
N PHE A 239 -14.32 -6.10 0.56
CA PHE A 239 -13.81 -4.96 -0.19
C PHE A 239 -14.04 -5.24 -1.67
N ASP A 240 -15.11 -4.70 -2.22
CA ASP A 240 -15.38 -4.71 -3.65
C ASP A 240 -14.66 -3.51 -4.28
N GLN A 241 -13.78 -3.76 -5.24
CA GLN A 241 -13.03 -2.74 -5.93
C GLN A 241 -13.24 -2.85 -7.44
N ASN A 242 -13.49 -1.70 -8.08
CA ASN A 242 -13.52 -1.54 -9.53
C ASN A 242 -12.52 -0.48 -9.94
N VAL A 243 -11.64 -0.81 -10.88
CA VAL A 243 -10.59 0.09 -11.38
C VAL A 243 -10.65 0.12 -12.89
N ASP A 244 -10.87 1.32 -13.44
CA ASP A 244 -10.80 1.61 -14.86
C ASP A 244 -9.51 2.35 -15.17
N THR A 245 -8.79 1.91 -16.20
CA THR A 245 -7.56 2.57 -16.67
C THR A 245 -7.68 2.82 -18.17
N TYR A 246 -7.46 4.06 -18.57
CA TYR A 246 -7.47 4.52 -19.95
C TYR A 246 -6.08 5.06 -20.31
N HIS A 247 -5.66 4.80 -21.53
CA HIS A 247 -4.49 5.45 -22.12
C HIS A 247 -4.72 5.67 -23.60
N LEU A 248 -4.48 6.90 -24.06
CA LEU A 248 -4.53 7.28 -25.44
C LEU A 248 -3.25 8.03 -25.78
N ALA A 249 -2.55 7.61 -26.82
CA ALA A 249 -1.32 8.24 -27.26
C ALA A 249 -1.28 8.38 -28.79
N GLY A 250 -0.83 9.55 -29.25
CA GLY A 250 -0.56 9.83 -30.65
C GLY A 250 0.89 10.25 -30.83
N ALA A 251 1.55 9.77 -31.87
CA ALA A 251 2.92 10.15 -32.22
C ALA A 251 3.06 10.45 -33.72
N LEU A 252 3.94 11.40 -34.02
CA LEU A 252 4.49 11.63 -35.35
C LEU A 252 5.98 11.33 -35.27
N GLU A 253 6.47 10.51 -36.16
CA GLU A 253 7.88 10.10 -36.24
C GLU A 253 8.37 10.30 -37.65
N GLY A 254 9.62 10.71 -37.79
CA GLY A 254 10.16 10.91 -39.13
C GLY A 254 11.67 11.00 -39.17
N GLU A 255 12.17 11.13 -40.39
CA GLU A 255 13.60 11.27 -40.65
C GLU A 255 13.86 12.34 -41.71
N PHE A 256 15.04 12.94 -41.67
CA PHE A 256 15.52 13.87 -42.68
C PHE A 256 17.04 13.84 -42.76
N GLU A 257 17.58 14.20 -43.92
CA GLU A 257 19.01 14.26 -44.14
C GLU A 257 19.58 15.63 -43.77
N MET A 258 20.62 15.64 -42.93
CA MET A 258 21.39 16.82 -42.57
C MET A 258 22.90 16.51 -42.52
N ASN A 259 23.72 17.27 -43.27
CA ASN A 259 25.20 17.07 -43.35
C ASN A 259 25.64 15.64 -43.70
N ALA A 260 24.94 15.00 -44.63
CA ALA A 260 25.16 13.61 -45.06
C ALA A 260 24.93 12.56 -43.93
N SER A 261 24.18 12.90 -42.92
CA SER A 261 23.73 11.97 -41.88
C SER A 261 22.22 12.01 -41.76
N THR A 262 21.60 10.89 -41.49
CA THR A 262 20.16 10.79 -41.25
C THR A 262 19.86 11.20 -39.84
N TRP A 263 18.93 12.14 -39.67
CA TRP A 263 18.41 12.58 -38.39
C TRP A 263 16.98 12.08 -38.22
N TYR A 264 16.69 11.58 -37.03
CA TYR A 264 15.39 11.08 -36.61
C TYR A 264 14.72 12.09 -35.67
N TRP A 265 13.41 12.24 -35.79
CA TRP A 265 12.62 13.06 -34.89
C TRP A 265 11.31 12.36 -34.56
N ASP A 266 10.81 12.66 -33.36
CA ASP A 266 9.47 12.28 -32.95
C ASP A 266 8.80 13.40 -32.13
N ALA A 267 7.48 13.44 -32.19
CA ALA A 267 6.64 14.24 -31.32
C ALA A 267 5.49 13.35 -30.86
N HIS A 268 5.32 13.27 -29.56
CA HIS A 268 4.36 12.37 -28.92
C HIS A 268 3.47 13.17 -27.96
N ALA A 269 2.16 12.84 -27.93
CA ALA A 269 1.23 13.33 -26.92
C ALA A 269 0.43 12.16 -26.38
N SER A 270 0.27 12.09 -25.06
CA SER A 270 -0.53 11.05 -24.41
C SER A 270 -1.38 11.61 -23.28
N TRP A 271 -2.48 10.93 -23.04
CA TRP A 271 -3.36 11.11 -21.91
C TRP A 271 -3.63 9.77 -21.27
N SER A 272 -3.60 9.72 -19.94
CA SER A 272 -3.87 8.53 -19.14
C SER A 272 -4.76 8.89 -17.96
N GLN A 273 -5.71 8.03 -17.63
CA GLN A 273 -6.56 8.15 -16.45
C GLN A 273 -6.68 6.80 -15.77
N ASN A 274 -6.58 6.80 -14.44
CA ASN A 274 -6.88 5.66 -13.59
C ASN A 274 -7.92 6.06 -12.56
N GLN A 275 -9.10 5.45 -12.59
CA GLN A 275 -10.20 5.70 -11.67
C GLN A 275 -10.49 4.43 -10.87
N ALA A 276 -10.54 4.55 -9.54
CA ALA A 276 -10.87 3.45 -8.66
C ALA A 276 -12.04 3.80 -7.73
N ASN A 277 -12.99 2.87 -7.64
CA ASN A 277 -14.10 2.90 -6.71
C ASN A 277 -14.01 1.68 -5.80
N GLN A 278 -14.05 1.91 -4.48
CA GLN A 278 -14.04 0.86 -3.49
C GLN A 278 -15.28 0.93 -2.62
N ARG A 279 -15.88 -0.23 -2.38
CA ARG A 279 -16.99 -0.41 -1.45
C ARG A 279 -16.60 -1.44 -0.39
N LYS A 280 -16.61 -1.05 0.89
CA LYS A 280 -16.35 -1.93 2.02
C LYS A 280 -17.65 -2.18 2.78
N SER A 281 -18.06 -3.42 2.93
CA SER A 281 -19.10 -3.87 3.86
C SER A 281 -18.50 -4.39 5.17
N GLY A 282 -19.29 -4.42 6.25
CA GLY A 282 -18.83 -4.83 7.57
C GLY A 282 -18.06 -3.72 8.33
N ALA A 283 -18.20 -2.46 7.92
CA ALA A 283 -17.66 -1.30 8.64
C ALA A 283 -18.63 -0.83 9.74
N PHE A 284 -18.09 -0.32 10.85
CA PHE A 284 -18.86 0.19 11.98
C PHE A 284 -18.75 1.71 12.13
N ASN A 285 -19.89 2.34 12.41
CA ASN A 285 -19.98 3.76 12.75
C ASN A 285 -19.76 3.94 14.25
N ALA A 286 -18.63 4.53 14.62
CA ALA A 286 -18.21 4.72 16.02
C ALA A 286 -19.16 5.62 16.81
N ARG A 287 -19.71 6.67 16.18
CA ARG A 287 -20.65 7.58 16.84
C ARG A 287 -21.97 6.88 17.17
N LYS A 288 -22.52 6.11 16.25
CA LYS A 288 -23.72 5.29 16.51
C LYS A 288 -23.43 4.21 17.56
N LEU A 289 -22.25 3.58 17.51
CA LEU A 289 -21.83 2.61 18.51
C LEU A 289 -21.74 3.26 19.90
N SER A 290 -21.13 4.45 20.01
CA SER A 290 -21.04 5.21 21.25
C SER A 290 -22.42 5.48 21.89
N ILE A 291 -23.42 5.84 21.07
CA ILE A 291 -24.81 6.02 21.52
C ILE A 291 -25.41 4.70 21.99
N ALA A 292 -25.18 3.62 21.24
CA ALA A 292 -25.81 2.32 21.50
C ALA A 292 -25.23 1.56 22.71
N VAL A 293 -23.96 1.80 23.07
CA VAL A 293 -23.35 1.26 24.31
C VAL A 293 -23.48 2.22 25.49
N GLY A 294 -23.89 3.46 25.24
CA GLY A 294 -24.09 4.51 26.25
C GLY A 294 -25.39 4.39 27.04
N ASP A 295 -25.87 5.54 27.52
CA ASP A 295 -27.13 5.63 28.29
C ASP A 295 -28.33 5.15 27.46
N PRO A 296 -29.08 4.13 27.90
CA PRO A 296 -30.24 3.61 27.19
C PRO A 296 -31.35 4.63 26.97
N VAL A 297 -31.46 5.67 27.81
CA VAL A 297 -32.42 6.77 27.64
C VAL A 297 -32.01 7.63 26.44
N VAL A 298 -30.72 7.89 26.27
CA VAL A 298 -30.17 8.61 25.09
C VAL A 298 -30.37 7.78 23.84
N CYS A 299 -30.08 6.46 23.88
CA CYS A 299 -30.31 5.55 22.77
C CYS A 299 -31.80 5.56 22.36
N ALA A 300 -32.73 5.42 23.30
CA ALA A 300 -34.17 5.42 23.02
C ALA A 300 -34.66 6.74 22.41
N ALA A 301 -33.99 7.85 22.64
CA ALA A 301 -34.31 9.14 22.05
C ALA A 301 -33.76 9.30 20.60
N ASN A 302 -32.84 8.43 20.17
CA ASN A 302 -32.27 8.44 18.83
C ASN A 302 -33.03 7.48 17.89
N PRO A 303 -33.51 7.93 16.73
CA PRO A 303 -34.28 7.08 15.82
C PRO A 303 -33.51 5.83 15.38
N GLY A 304 -34.13 4.66 15.58
CA GLY A 304 -33.57 3.36 15.18
C GLY A 304 -32.45 2.84 16.09
N CYS A 305 -32.10 3.56 17.18
CA CYS A 305 -31.11 3.06 18.12
C CYS A 305 -31.64 1.86 18.90
N VAL A 306 -30.81 0.81 18.94
CA VAL A 306 -30.98 -0.38 19.77
C VAL A 306 -29.73 -0.49 20.64
N PRO A 307 -29.85 -0.70 21.97
CA PRO A 307 -28.67 -0.92 22.81
C PRO A 307 -27.80 -2.04 22.24
N PHE A 308 -26.50 -1.77 22.11
CA PHE A 308 -25.56 -2.70 21.47
C PHE A 308 -24.87 -3.60 22.50
N ASN A 309 -24.84 -4.89 22.23
CA ASN A 309 -24.23 -5.89 23.08
C ASN A 309 -22.72 -6.01 22.84
N PHE A 310 -21.95 -5.14 23.49
CA PHE A 310 -20.47 -5.14 23.39
C PHE A 310 -19.84 -6.26 24.23
N PHE A 311 -20.51 -6.74 25.29
CA PHE A 311 -20.00 -7.65 26.30
C PHE A 311 -20.51 -9.10 26.16
N GLY A 312 -21.10 -9.42 25.05
CA GLY A 312 -21.54 -10.78 24.76
C GLY A 312 -20.42 -11.62 24.15
N GLY A 313 -20.56 -12.91 24.24
CA GLY A 313 -19.69 -13.90 23.63
C GLY A 313 -20.39 -14.70 22.56
N GLN A 314 -19.85 -15.89 22.31
CA GLN A 314 -20.47 -16.90 21.49
C GLN A 314 -20.88 -18.11 22.35
N GLY A 315 -22.07 -18.64 22.10
CA GLY A 315 -22.55 -19.85 22.76
C GLY A 315 -21.93 -21.14 22.20
N PRO A 316 -22.26 -22.27 22.79
CA PRO A 316 -21.64 -23.56 22.49
C PRO A 316 -21.88 -24.07 21.05
N ASN A 317 -22.87 -23.54 20.36
CA ASN A 317 -23.16 -23.90 18.97
C ASN A 317 -22.70 -22.79 17.98
N GLY A 318 -21.92 -21.81 18.46
CA GLY A 318 -21.46 -20.68 17.67
C GLY A 318 -22.51 -19.56 17.50
N GLU A 319 -23.64 -19.62 18.20
CA GLU A 319 -24.60 -18.53 18.26
C GLU A 319 -23.97 -17.30 18.91
N GLY A 320 -24.17 -16.15 18.29
CA GLY A 320 -23.66 -14.87 18.77
C GLY A 320 -24.67 -14.13 19.67
N SER A 321 -24.18 -13.12 20.37
CA SER A 321 -24.99 -12.28 21.26
C SER A 321 -25.46 -10.97 20.60
N ILE A 322 -24.99 -10.65 19.39
CA ILE A 322 -25.34 -9.44 18.66
C ILE A 322 -26.44 -9.75 17.65
N THR A 323 -27.57 -9.06 17.75
CA THR A 323 -28.71 -9.27 16.84
C THR A 323 -28.54 -8.47 15.54
N GLN A 324 -29.30 -8.83 14.53
CA GLN A 324 -29.31 -8.10 13.25
C GLN A 324 -29.76 -6.65 13.42
N GLU A 325 -30.72 -6.37 14.31
CA GLU A 325 -31.19 -5.01 14.59
C GLU A 325 -30.07 -4.13 15.17
N MET A 326 -29.22 -4.71 16.05
CA MET A 326 -28.04 -4.01 16.57
C MET A 326 -27.05 -3.69 15.45
N LEU A 327 -26.78 -4.65 14.56
CA LEU A 327 -25.89 -4.48 13.42
C LEU A 327 -26.42 -3.44 12.44
N ASP A 328 -27.71 -3.49 12.11
CA ASP A 328 -28.35 -2.55 11.17
C ASP A 328 -28.23 -1.09 11.64
N TYR A 329 -28.21 -0.84 12.96
CA TYR A 329 -28.00 0.48 13.50
C TYR A 329 -26.56 0.96 13.43
N VAL A 330 -25.58 0.14 13.79
CA VAL A 330 -24.18 0.54 13.96
C VAL A 330 -23.31 0.34 12.74
N THR A 331 -23.73 -0.49 11.76
CA THR A 331 -22.92 -0.73 10.55
C THR A 331 -23.25 0.25 9.43
N PHE A 332 -22.33 0.41 8.50
CA PHE A 332 -22.53 1.16 7.26
C PHE A 332 -21.70 0.55 6.13
N ILE A 333 -22.00 0.96 4.90
CA ILE A 333 -21.20 0.61 3.73
C ILE A 333 -20.32 1.81 3.42
N GLN A 334 -19.02 1.64 3.61
CA GLN A 334 -18.02 2.62 3.25
C GLN A 334 -17.83 2.66 1.74
N LYS A 335 -17.70 3.86 1.16
CA LYS A 335 -17.47 4.08 -0.26
C LYS A 335 -16.34 5.09 -0.43
N ASP A 336 -15.26 4.64 -1.04
CA ASP A 336 -14.09 5.46 -1.30
C ASP A 336 -13.91 5.58 -2.82
N GLU A 337 -13.46 6.75 -3.27
CA GLU A 337 -13.22 7.07 -4.68
C GLU A 337 -11.83 7.68 -4.83
N SER A 338 -11.11 7.30 -5.88
CA SER A 338 -9.84 7.92 -6.25
C SER A 338 -9.68 8.00 -7.76
N GLU A 339 -8.96 9.03 -8.20
CA GLU A 339 -8.62 9.22 -9.60
C GLU A 339 -7.20 9.79 -9.70
N GLN A 340 -6.50 9.38 -10.75
CA GLN A 340 -5.25 9.95 -11.19
C GLN A 340 -5.32 10.19 -12.69
N GLU A 341 -4.92 11.37 -13.12
CA GLU A 341 -4.84 11.77 -14.53
C GLU A 341 -3.44 12.27 -14.85
N MET A 342 -2.96 11.96 -16.05
CA MET A 342 -1.68 12.44 -16.54
C MET A 342 -1.83 12.83 -18.03
N PHE A 343 -1.39 14.03 -18.36
CA PHE A 343 -1.17 14.48 -19.73
C PHE A 343 0.32 14.68 -19.96
N ASN A 344 0.85 14.14 -21.07
CA ASN A 344 2.28 14.24 -21.40
C ASN A 344 2.46 14.59 -22.86
N VAL A 345 3.42 15.49 -23.14
CA VAL A 345 3.88 15.82 -24.50
C VAL A 345 5.39 15.76 -24.53
N THR A 346 5.95 15.03 -25.49
CA THR A 346 7.40 14.97 -25.72
C THR A 346 7.74 15.32 -27.17
N ALA A 347 8.94 15.86 -27.39
CA ALA A 347 9.51 16.01 -28.71
C ALA A 347 11.00 15.71 -28.65
N ASN A 348 11.50 14.88 -29.57
CA ASN A 348 12.86 14.41 -29.62
C ASN A 348 13.47 14.61 -31.00
N ILE A 349 14.79 14.76 -31.03
CA ILE A 349 15.59 14.72 -32.25
C ILE A 349 16.92 14.04 -31.96
N SER A 350 17.35 13.13 -32.84
CA SER A 350 18.63 12.43 -32.72
C SER A 350 19.29 12.23 -34.06
N GLY A 351 20.61 12.18 -34.05
CA GLY A 351 21.38 11.95 -35.29
C GLY A 351 22.87 11.99 -35.05
N GLU A 352 23.63 12.05 -36.11
CA GLU A 352 25.08 12.05 -36.05
C GLU A 352 25.65 13.39 -36.55
N LEU A 353 26.65 13.91 -35.83
CA LEU A 353 27.32 15.16 -36.19
C LEU A 353 28.84 15.03 -36.14
N GLY A 354 29.46 15.03 -37.31
CA GLY A 354 30.93 14.88 -37.40
C GLY A 354 31.39 13.45 -37.05
N SER A 355 32.70 13.27 -36.98
CA SER A 355 33.31 11.97 -36.77
C SER A 355 34.62 12.07 -36.01
N LEU A 356 34.85 11.16 -35.07
CA LEU A 356 36.09 10.92 -34.36
C LEU A 356 36.80 9.67 -34.92
N PRO A 357 38.04 9.35 -34.51
CA PRO A 357 38.72 8.15 -34.96
C PRO A 357 37.97 6.83 -34.73
N GLY A 358 37.11 6.77 -33.74
CA GLY A 358 36.29 5.59 -33.42
C GLY A 358 34.95 5.53 -34.15
N GLY A 359 34.52 6.62 -34.81
CA GLY A 359 33.22 6.66 -35.51
C GLY A 359 32.50 8.00 -35.43
N PRO A 360 31.25 8.07 -35.89
CA PRO A 360 30.46 9.30 -35.84
C PRO A 360 30.07 9.66 -34.39
N ILE A 361 29.94 10.97 -34.13
CA ILE A 361 29.44 11.50 -32.83
C ILE A 361 27.92 11.41 -32.87
N GLY A 362 27.33 10.61 -31.98
CA GLY A 362 25.89 10.53 -31.80
C GLY A 362 25.38 11.62 -30.85
N LEU A 363 24.28 12.27 -31.24
CA LEU A 363 23.63 13.33 -30.44
C LEU A 363 22.12 13.04 -30.33
N ALA A 364 21.55 13.33 -29.16
CA ALA A 364 20.10 13.36 -28.96
C ALA A 364 19.72 14.55 -28.10
N PHE A 365 18.58 15.18 -28.42
CA PHE A 365 17.98 16.27 -27.65
C PHE A 365 16.49 16.03 -27.56
N GLY A 366 15.91 16.41 -26.41
CA GLY A 366 14.48 16.32 -26.24
C GLY A 366 13.93 17.33 -25.24
N MET A 367 12.62 17.45 -25.29
CA MET A 367 11.83 18.22 -24.33
C MET A 367 10.58 17.44 -23.94
N GLU A 368 10.12 17.68 -22.71
CA GLU A 368 8.93 17.06 -22.16
C GLU A 368 8.13 18.09 -21.37
N TYR A 369 6.80 18.05 -21.50
CA TYR A 369 5.87 18.70 -20.61
C TYR A 369 4.91 17.63 -20.08
N ARG A 370 4.73 17.58 -18.75
CA ARG A 370 3.83 16.66 -18.10
C ARG A 370 3.01 17.39 -17.05
N ASP A 371 1.72 17.15 -17.05
CA ASP A 371 0.76 17.59 -16.05
C ASP A 371 0.18 16.35 -15.37
N GLU A 372 0.21 16.32 -14.04
CA GLU A 372 -0.32 15.24 -13.23
C GLU A 372 -1.29 15.79 -12.19
N GLU A 373 -2.46 15.17 -12.10
CA GLU A 373 -3.43 15.46 -11.05
C GLU A 373 -3.99 14.19 -10.43
N GLY A 374 -4.46 14.29 -9.21
CA GLY A 374 -5.08 13.16 -8.53
C GLY A 374 -5.85 13.57 -7.29
N PHE A 375 -6.84 12.74 -6.96
CA PHE A 375 -7.58 12.87 -5.72
C PHE A 375 -7.90 11.51 -5.10
N PHE A 376 -8.12 11.52 -3.79
CA PHE A 376 -8.73 10.45 -3.01
C PHE A 376 -9.80 11.05 -2.10
N VAL A 377 -11.02 10.55 -2.20
CA VAL A 377 -12.16 10.97 -1.37
C VAL A 377 -12.68 9.76 -0.60
N PRO A 378 -12.37 9.65 0.70
CA PRO A 378 -12.93 8.61 1.56
C PRO A 378 -14.41 8.88 1.86
N ASP A 379 -15.13 7.84 2.28
CA ASP A 379 -16.51 7.95 2.77
C ASP A 379 -16.66 9.05 3.84
N SER A 380 -17.80 9.71 3.85
CA SER A 380 -18.06 10.81 4.78
C SER A 380 -17.99 10.40 6.26
N VAL A 381 -18.35 9.18 6.61
CA VAL A 381 -18.21 8.63 7.96
C VAL A 381 -16.74 8.45 8.33
N VAL A 382 -15.91 8.08 7.35
CA VAL A 382 -14.46 7.93 7.53
C VAL A 382 -13.79 9.30 7.68
N SER A 383 -14.12 10.23 6.80
CA SER A 383 -13.50 11.57 6.79
C SER A 383 -13.94 12.45 7.97
N SER A 384 -15.12 12.21 8.54
CA SER A 384 -15.56 12.88 9.77
C SER A 384 -14.94 12.29 11.05
N GLY A 385 -14.23 11.16 10.98
CA GLY A 385 -13.71 10.43 12.13
C GLY A 385 -14.77 9.62 12.90
N ASP A 386 -15.96 9.44 12.33
CA ASP A 386 -17.06 8.66 12.92
C ASP A 386 -16.96 7.16 12.63
N THR A 387 -15.92 6.69 11.95
CA THR A 387 -15.65 5.26 11.73
C THR A 387 -14.99 4.61 12.95
N ALA A 388 -15.31 3.34 13.21
CA ALA A 388 -14.56 2.51 14.17
C ALA A 388 -13.27 1.92 13.57
N GLY A 389 -13.13 2.02 12.24
CA GLY A 389 -11.91 1.69 11.52
C GLY A 389 -10.90 2.83 11.50
N VAL A 390 -10.03 2.82 10.50
CA VAL A 390 -8.99 3.85 10.33
C VAL A 390 -9.59 5.09 9.68
N PRO A 391 -9.60 6.26 10.35
CA PRO A 391 -10.02 7.51 9.73
C PRO A 391 -9.01 7.94 8.66
N SER A 392 -9.51 8.60 7.63
CA SER A 392 -8.72 9.15 6.53
C SER A 392 -9.37 10.44 6.03
N SER A 393 -8.55 11.39 5.61
CA SER A 393 -9.02 12.67 5.09
C SER A 393 -8.92 12.71 3.56
N PRO A 394 -9.75 13.53 2.88
CA PRO A 394 -9.62 13.74 1.45
C PRO A 394 -8.25 14.29 1.08
N THR A 395 -7.69 13.78 -0.01
CA THR A 395 -6.43 14.27 -0.59
C THR A 395 -6.71 14.67 -2.03
N ALA A 396 -6.23 15.83 -2.47
CA ALA A 396 -6.29 16.25 -3.86
C ALA A 396 -5.14 17.20 -4.16
N GLY A 397 -4.57 17.10 -5.34
CA GLY A 397 -3.51 17.97 -5.78
C GLY A 397 -3.09 17.73 -7.22
N SER A 398 -2.29 18.65 -7.74
CA SER A 398 -1.70 18.58 -9.06
C SER A 398 -0.34 19.26 -9.08
N TYR A 399 0.47 18.89 -10.05
CA TYR A 399 1.70 19.58 -10.42
C TYR A 399 1.99 19.41 -11.91
N ASP A 400 2.71 20.36 -12.46
CA ASP A 400 3.27 20.24 -13.79
C ASP A 400 4.80 20.33 -13.78
N VAL A 401 5.41 19.75 -14.81
CA VAL A 401 6.86 19.76 -15.01
C VAL A 401 7.20 20.02 -16.47
N PHE A 402 8.19 20.89 -16.68
CA PHE A 402 8.82 21.08 -17.97
C PHE A 402 10.27 20.62 -17.92
N GLU A 403 10.69 19.83 -18.92
CA GLU A 403 12.02 19.24 -18.94
C GLU A 403 12.70 19.44 -20.28
N LEU A 404 14.03 19.65 -20.21
CA LEU A 404 14.94 19.65 -21.37
C LEU A 404 16.06 18.67 -21.12
N TYR A 405 16.42 17.87 -22.11
CA TYR A 405 17.52 16.93 -21.99
C TYR A 405 18.33 16.81 -23.27
N GLY A 406 19.59 16.40 -23.10
CA GLY A 406 20.49 16.15 -24.21
C GLY A 406 21.48 15.05 -23.86
N GLU A 407 21.82 14.25 -24.87
CA GLU A 407 22.77 13.15 -24.77
C GLU A 407 23.78 13.21 -25.90
N ALA A 408 25.02 12.77 -25.63
CA ALA A 408 26.06 12.63 -26.64
C ALA A 408 26.92 11.39 -26.39
N ILE A 409 27.30 10.72 -27.49
CA ILE A 409 28.27 9.63 -27.49
C ILE A 409 29.46 10.05 -28.37
N PHE A 410 30.64 9.97 -27.79
CA PHE A 410 31.92 10.33 -28.44
C PHE A 410 32.79 9.08 -28.61
N PRO A 411 32.80 8.45 -29.78
CA PRO A 411 33.67 7.30 -30.08
C PRO A 411 35.11 7.80 -30.33
N ILE A 412 35.88 7.95 -29.23
CA ILE A 412 37.24 8.52 -29.27
C ILE A 412 38.17 7.67 -30.11
N MET A 413 38.05 6.34 -30.02
CA MET A 413 38.72 5.35 -30.87
C MET A 413 37.84 4.09 -30.97
N GLU A 414 38.12 3.19 -31.88
CA GLU A 414 37.33 1.95 -32.11
C GLU A 414 37.10 1.13 -30.82
N SER A 415 38.04 1.20 -29.88
CA SER A 415 37.98 0.46 -28.61
C SER A 415 37.51 1.30 -27.41
N PHE A 416 37.29 2.61 -27.60
CA PHE A 416 36.96 3.47 -26.44
C PHE A 416 35.96 4.56 -26.82
N ASP A 417 34.85 4.60 -26.09
CA ASP A 417 33.84 5.64 -26.20
C ASP A 417 33.54 6.30 -24.84
N ILE A 418 33.08 7.54 -24.90
CA ILE A 418 32.60 8.34 -23.79
C ILE A 418 31.14 8.70 -24.08
N SER A 419 30.24 8.51 -23.13
CA SER A 419 28.85 8.97 -23.16
C SER A 419 28.61 10.03 -22.13
N THR A 420 27.80 11.03 -22.45
CA THR A 420 27.34 12.07 -21.50
C THR A 420 25.89 12.36 -21.72
N ALA A 421 25.17 12.68 -20.62
CA ALA A 421 23.79 13.14 -20.68
C ALA A 421 23.59 14.25 -19.64
N VAL A 422 22.67 15.17 -19.95
CA VAL A 422 22.22 16.23 -19.03
C VAL A 422 20.70 16.31 -19.10
N ARG A 423 20.05 16.58 -17.96
CA ARG A 423 18.62 16.86 -17.89
C ARG A 423 18.38 18.02 -16.95
N PHE A 424 17.59 18.97 -17.39
CA PHE A 424 17.04 20.05 -16.61
C PHE A 424 15.54 19.83 -16.47
N SER A 425 15.00 19.90 -15.25
CA SER A 425 13.59 19.73 -14.93
C SER A 425 13.12 20.88 -14.06
N ASP A 426 11.98 21.46 -14.39
CA ASP A 426 11.38 22.58 -13.65
C ASP A 426 9.94 22.20 -13.26
N TYR A 427 9.75 21.95 -11.96
CA TYR A 427 8.47 21.60 -11.33
C TYR A 427 7.82 22.84 -10.73
N ASP A 428 6.54 23.07 -11.00
CA ASP A 428 5.80 24.21 -10.46
C ASP A 428 5.70 24.21 -8.93
N ARG A 429 5.85 23.04 -8.26
CA ARG A 429 5.70 22.87 -6.81
C ARG A 429 7.02 22.73 -6.06
N THR A 430 7.97 22.01 -6.60
CA THR A 430 9.19 21.63 -5.89
C THR A 430 10.45 22.29 -6.42
N GLY A 431 10.30 23.16 -7.44
CA GLY A 431 11.40 23.88 -8.05
C GLY A 431 12.15 23.08 -9.09
N SER A 432 13.30 23.59 -9.51
CA SER A 432 14.10 22.99 -10.58
C SER A 432 15.15 22.03 -10.04
N ALA A 433 15.45 20.99 -10.83
CA ALA A 433 16.54 20.05 -10.62
C ALA A 433 17.32 19.86 -11.92
N ASP A 434 18.64 19.79 -11.82
CA ASP A 434 19.53 19.46 -12.93
C ASP A 434 20.40 18.26 -12.56
N VAL A 435 20.57 17.34 -13.50
CA VAL A 435 21.35 16.13 -13.31
C VAL A 435 22.20 15.84 -14.55
N PHE A 436 23.33 15.19 -14.33
CA PHE A 436 24.20 14.76 -15.42
C PHE A 436 24.67 13.32 -15.26
N LYS A 437 25.11 12.75 -16.38
CA LYS A 437 25.75 11.44 -16.45
C LYS A 437 26.99 11.49 -17.31
N LEU A 438 28.05 10.83 -16.87
CA LEU A 438 29.25 10.56 -17.62
C LEU A 438 29.53 9.06 -17.59
N GLY A 439 29.72 8.46 -18.77
CA GLY A 439 30.04 7.05 -18.92
C GLY A 439 31.27 6.86 -19.80
N ALA A 440 31.98 5.76 -19.60
CA ALA A 440 33.10 5.33 -20.43
C ALA A 440 33.04 3.82 -20.65
N ASN A 441 33.22 3.40 -21.89
CA ASN A 441 33.36 2.01 -22.28
C ASN A 441 34.72 1.80 -22.96
N TRP A 442 35.46 0.80 -22.50
CA TRP A 442 36.77 0.50 -23.04
C TRP A 442 36.95 -1.00 -23.30
N ARG A 443 37.29 -1.33 -24.54
CA ARG A 443 37.63 -2.69 -24.99
C ARG A 443 39.09 -2.77 -25.39
N PRO A 444 40.03 -2.89 -24.40
CA PRO A 444 41.46 -2.93 -24.67
C PRO A 444 41.87 -4.13 -25.53
N THR A 445 41.10 -5.21 -25.47
CA THR A 445 41.22 -6.43 -26.28
C THR A 445 39.82 -6.91 -26.64
N ASP A 446 39.69 -7.83 -27.62
CA ASP A 446 38.40 -8.33 -28.08
C ASP A 446 37.64 -9.10 -27.00
N ASP A 447 38.34 -9.62 -26.01
CA ASP A 447 37.80 -10.44 -24.91
C ASP A 447 37.62 -9.68 -23.59
N LEU A 448 38.05 -8.43 -23.48
CA LEU A 448 37.95 -7.64 -22.26
C LEU A 448 37.15 -6.36 -22.49
N HIS A 449 36.06 -6.18 -21.74
CA HIS A 449 35.25 -4.98 -21.72
C HIS A 449 35.22 -4.38 -20.32
N LEU A 450 35.66 -3.13 -20.22
CA LEU A 450 35.63 -2.32 -19.01
C LEU A 450 34.60 -1.19 -19.17
N ARG A 451 33.82 -0.96 -18.14
CA ARG A 451 32.81 0.11 -18.10
C ARG A 451 32.94 0.89 -16.80
N ALA A 452 32.75 2.18 -16.89
CA ALA A 452 32.65 3.05 -15.73
C ALA A 452 31.54 4.08 -15.98
N SER A 453 30.76 4.41 -14.95
CA SER A 453 29.84 5.54 -15.04
C SER A 453 29.73 6.27 -13.72
N PHE A 454 29.49 7.57 -13.81
CA PHE A 454 29.01 8.43 -12.75
C PHE A 454 27.69 9.06 -13.22
N SER A 455 26.69 9.10 -12.37
CA SER A 455 25.41 9.75 -12.67
C SER A 455 24.79 10.33 -11.43
N GLU A 456 24.21 11.49 -11.59
CA GLU A 456 23.27 12.08 -10.65
C GLU A 456 21.85 11.69 -11.05
N GLY A 457 20.95 11.68 -10.07
CA GLY A 457 19.53 11.42 -10.25
C GLY A 457 18.73 12.22 -9.22
N PHE A 458 17.45 12.41 -9.46
CA PHE A 458 16.55 13.01 -8.48
C PHE A 458 15.18 12.33 -8.55
N ARG A 459 14.39 12.47 -7.47
CA ARG A 459 12.98 12.10 -7.41
C ARG A 459 12.17 13.25 -6.83
N ALA A 460 11.28 13.81 -7.61
CA ALA A 460 10.32 14.79 -7.10
C ALA A 460 9.29 14.09 -6.16
N PRO A 461 8.80 14.78 -5.12
CA PRO A 461 7.69 14.31 -4.29
C PRO A 461 6.44 14.05 -5.13
N ASN A 462 5.72 12.99 -4.82
CA ASN A 462 4.45 12.67 -5.47
C ASN A 462 3.26 13.44 -4.86
N ILE A 463 2.08 13.35 -5.48
CA ILE A 463 0.86 14.04 -5.03
C ILE A 463 0.50 13.67 -3.58
N GLY A 464 0.64 12.40 -3.18
CA GLY A 464 0.37 11.97 -1.80
C GLY A 464 1.36 12.56 -0.79
N GLU A 465 2.65 12.62 -1.12
CA GLU A 465 3.68 13.21 -0.27
C GLU A 465 3.53 14.73 -0.12
N LEU A 466 3.03 15.42 -1.15
CA LEU A 466 2.79 16.86 -1.12
C LEU A 466 1.46 17.23 -0.45
N PHE A 467 0.37 16.58 -0.84
CA PHE A 467 -0.99 17.08 -0.58
C PHE A 467 -1.83 16.23 0.40
N ASN A 468 -1.30 15.09 0.91
CA ASN A 468 -2.05 14.28 1.86
C ASN A 468 -2.44 15.11 3.10
N THR A 469 -3.74 15.22 3.37
CA THR A 469 -4.27 16.04 4.48
C THR A 469 -4.27 15.32 5.82
N GLY A 470 -3.90 14.07 5.86
CA GLY A 470 -3.70 13.24 7.04
C GLY A 470 -4.30 11.84 6.88
N SER A 471 -3.45 10.86 7.06
CA SER A 471 -3.83 9.44 7.12
C SER A 471 -3.33 8.84 8.40
N ARG A 472 -4.18 8.08 9.08
CA ARG A 472 -3.78 7.32 10.26
C ARG A 472 -3.29 5.94 9.84
N PHE A 473 -2.24 5.47 10.50
CA PHE A 473 -1.89 4.05 10.52
C PHE A 473 -1.52 3.63 11.95
N ASP A 474 -1.58 2.34 12.22
CA ASP A 474 -1.26 1.79 13.53
C ASP A 474 0.17 1.23 13.50
N ALA A 475 1.13 2.05 13.95
CA ALA A 475 2.53 1.67 14.03
C ALA A 475 2.75 0.66 15.15
N SER A 476 3.49 -0.42 14.86
CA SER A 476 3.94 -1.36 15.90
C SER A 476 5.26 -0.85 16.46
N ILE A 477 5.23 -0.30 17.66
CA ILE A 477 6.41 0.27 18.33
C ILE A 477 6.54 -0.27 19.75
N THR A 478 7.75 -0.23 20.28
CA THR A 478 8.02 -0.45 21.71
C THR A 478 8.21 0.91 22.35
N ASP A 479 7.38 1.23 23.36
CA ASP A 479 7.51 2.47 24.12
C ASP A 479 8.87 2.47 24.85
N PRO A 480 9.72 3.49 24.68
CA PRO A 480 10.99 3.56 25.37
C PRO A 480 10.84 3.69 26.89
N CYS A 481 9.66 4.09 27.39
CA CYS A 481 9.35 4.15 28.80
C CYS A 481 8.80 2.83 29.39
N ASP A 482 8.59 1.81 28.56
CA ASP A 482 8.15 0.49 29.01
C ASP A 482 9.21 -0.16 29.92
N ALA A 483 8.78 -0.69 31.08
CA ALA A 483 9.68 -1.28 32.06
C ALA A 483 10.48 -2.49 31.52
N ASP A 484 9.96 -3.17 30.50
CA ASP A 484 10.60 -4.30 29.83
C ASP A 484 11.40 -3.89 28.57
N ALA A 485 11.46 -2.58 28.24
CA ALA A 485 12.20 -2.09 27.08
C ALA A 485 13.71 -2.36 27.24
N LEU A 486 14.33 -2.89 26.18
CA LEU A 486 15.73 -3.37 26.18
C LEU A 486 16.80 -2.29 26.45
N ALA A 487 16.45 -1.00 26.34
CA ALA A 487 17.40 0.11 26.39
C ALA A 487 17.10 1.15 27.49
N VAL A 488 16.46 0.78 28.59
CA VAL A 488 16.18 1.71 29.69
C VAL A 488 17.47 2.15 30.36
N THR A 489 17.83 3.43 30.18
CA THR A 489 18.93 4.09 30.92
C THR A 489 18.36 4.85 32.12
N PRO A 490 19.15 5.09 33.20
CA PRO A 490 18.68 5.90 34.32
C PRO A 490 18.22 7.32 33.91
N GLU A 491 18.80 7.88 32.86
CA GLU A 491 18.45 9.18 32.31
C GLU A 491 17.08 9.13 31.61
N LEU A 492 16.85 8.13 30.75
CA LEU A 492 15.56 7.89 30.09
C LEU A 492 14.47 7.66 31.13
N GLN A 493 14.72 6.85 32.17
CA GLN A 493 13.74 6.61 33.24
C GLN A 493 13.40 7.88 34.01
N ALA A 494 14.39 8.75 34.27
CA ALA A 494 14.13 10.03 34.91
C ALA A 494 13.27 10.96 34.04
N ASN A 495 13.48 10.96 32.73
CA ASN A 495 12.70 11.74 31.77
C ASN A 495 11.27 11.18 31.64
N CYS A 496 11.11 9.85 31.54
CA CYS A 496 9.79 9.21 31.55
C CYS A 496 8.98 9.57 32.80
N THR A 497 9.62 9.55 33.99
CA THR A 497 8.98 9.97 35.24
C THR A 497 8.61 11.46 35.22
N ALA A 498 9.47 12.32 34.64
CA ALA A 498 9.18 13.75 34.48
C ALA A 498 8.03 14.02 33.51
N LEU A 499 7.83 13.16 32.51
CA LEU A 499 6.68 13.17 31.61
C LEU A 499 5.40 12.61 32.24
N GLY A 500 5.47 12.08 33.47
CA GLY A 500 4.32 11.56 34.22
C GLY A 500 4.09 10.06 34.07
N VAL A 501 5.02 9.33 33.44
CA VAL A 501 4.93 7.87 33.33
C VAL A 501 5.20 7.23 34.70
N ALA A 502 4.33 6.32 35.13
CA ALA A 502 4.44 5.65 36.42
C ALA A 502 5.61 4.65 36.44
N ASP A 503 6.23 4.47 37.62
CA ASP A 503 7.24 3.41 37.80
C ASP A 503 6.63 2.02 37.51
N GLY A 504 7.32 1.23 36.68
CA GLY A 504 6.86 -0.10 36.31
C GLY A 504 5.77 -0.11 35.22
N TYR A 505 5.59 1.00 34.52
CA TYR A 505 4.69 1.07 33.36
C TYR A 505 5.00 -0.02 32.34
N GLN A 506 3.97 -0.69 31.84
CA GLN A 506 4.06 -1.67 30.76
C GLN A 506 3.09 -1.28 29.65
N GLN A 507 3.58 -1.27 28.43
CA GLN A 507 2.80 -0.99 27.25
C GLN A 507 1.81 -2.13 26.99
N LEU A 508 0.52 -1.87 27.11
CA LEU A 508 -0.54 -2.87 26.95
C LEU A 508 -0.87 -3.17 25.48
N ASN A 509 -0.72 -2.18 24.62
CA ASN A 509 -0.95 -2.27 23.19
C ASN A 509 0.33 -1.88 22.42
N PRO A 510 0.99 -2.80 21.70
CA PRO A 510 2.17 -2.47 20.91
C PRO A 510 1.84 -1.67 19.64
N GLN A 511 0.57 -1.56 19.26
CA GLN A 511 0.14 -0.76 18.12
C GLN A 511 -0.36 0.60 18.60
N ILE A 512 0.32 1.65 18.16
CA ILE A 512 -0.02 3.05 18.47
C ILE A 512 -0.49 3.75 17.20
N SER A 513 -1.59 4.49 17.31
CA SER A 513 -2.12 5.30 16.22
C SER A 513 -1.18 6.47 15.90
N VAL A 514 -0.72 6.52 14.67
CA VAL A 514 0.15 7.58 14.14
C VAL A 514 -0.57 8.24 12.97
N THR A 515 -0.50 9.56 12.88
CA THR A 515 -1.02 10.31 11.73
C THR A 515 0.15 10.83 10.91
N THR A 516 0.15 10.54 9.61
CA THR A 516 1.07 11.12 8.63
C THR A 516 0.30 12.03 7.69
N GLY A 517 0.92 13.11 7.26
CA GLY A 517 0.35 14.05 6.29
C GLY A 517 1.37 14.43 5.24
N GLY A 518 0.92 15.07 4.17
CA GLY A 518 1.77 15.64 3.14
C GLY A 518 2.49 16.90 3.62
N ASN A 519 3.53 17.28 2.87
CA ASN A 519 4.29 18.48 3.15
C ASN A 519 4.61 19.20 1.84
N LEU A 520 4.00 20.37 1.64
CA LEU A 520 4.22 21.23 0.47
C LEU A 520 5.62 21.86 0.41
N LEU A 521 6.43 21.70 1.45
CA LEU A 521 7.80 22.21 1.53
C LEU A 521 8.86 21.13 1.22
N LEU A 522 8.45 19.94 0.79
CA LEU A 522 9.38 18.90 0.38
C LEU A 522 10.18 19.35 -0.84
N THR A 523 11.47 19.05 -0.80
CA THR A 523 12.39 19.17 -1.93
C THR A 523 12.61 17.80 -2.56
N PRO A 524 13.05 17.72 -3.82
CA PRO A 524 13.41 16.44 -4.43
C PRO A 524 14.47 15.68 -3.63
N GLU A 525 14.41 14.34 -3.68
CA GLU A 525 15.54 13.50 -3.31
C GLU A 525 16.62 13.62 -4.36
N GLU A 526 17.87 13.58 -3.96
CA GLU A 526 19.03 13.60 -4.83
C GLU A 526 19.80 12.29 -4.70
N ALA A 527 20.29 11.75 -5.80
CA ALA A 527 21.08 10.53 -5.80
C ALA A 527 22.37 10.70 -6.60
N GLU A 528 23.45 10.16 -6.05
CA GLU A 528 24.73 9.99 -6.77
C GLU A 528 24.99 8.49 -6.93
N THR A 529 25.33 8.08 -8.15
CA THR A 529 25.63 6.69 -8.47
C THR A 529 26.95 6.57 -9.21
N MET A 530 27.85 5.75 -8.68
CA MET A 530 29.10 5.39 -9.34
C MET A 530 29.13 3.88 -9.60
N THR A 531 29.48 3.51 -10.85
CA THR A 531 29.58 2.09 -11.24
C THR A 531 30.89 1.79 -11.95
N PHE A 532 31.42 0.60 -11.71
CA PHE A 532 32.52 0.01 -12.47
C PHE A 532 32.16 -1.42 -12.83
N GLY A 533 32.32 -1.79 -14.10
CA GLY A 533 32.05 -3.13 -14.60
C GLY A 533 33.21 -3.68 -15.40
N LEU A 534 33.44 -4.96 -15.26
CA LEU A 534 34.40 -5.74 -16.05
C LEU A 534 33.69 -6.96 -16.59
N THR A 535 33.79 -7.19 -17.89
CA THR A 535 33.40 -8.44 -18.53
C THR A 535 34.60 -9.01 -19.26
N TRP A 536 34.96 -10.24 -18.96
CA TRP A 536 36.04 -10.95 -19.62
C TRP A 536 35.55 -12.25 -20.20
N ASP A 537 35.83 -12.46 -21.51
CA ASP A 537 35.50 -13.69 -22.22
C ASP A 537 36.77 -14.56 -22.27
N ALA A 538 36.68 -15.79 -21.76
CA ALA A 538 37.79 -16.71 -21.72
C ALA A 538 38.18 -17.29 -23.10
N ALA A 539 37.58 -16.82 -24.19
CA ALA A 539 37.89 -17.29 -25.55
C ALA A 539 39.39 -17.20 -25.89
N ALA A 540 40.09 -16.13 -25.43
CA ALA A 540 41.53 -15.96 -25.68
C ALA A 540 42.42 -17.05 -25.07
N ILE A 541 41.98 -17.77 -24.05
CA ILE A 541 42.72 -18.86 -23.41
C ILE A 541 42.12 -20.23 -23.68
N SER A 542 40.98 -20.29 -24.35
CA SER A 542 40.24 -21.53 -24.63
C SER A 542 41.01 -22.52 -25.50
N ASP A 543 41.88 -22.02 -26.37
CA ASP A 543 42.73 -22.86 -27.22
C ASP A 543 43.74 -23.74 -26.43
N ASN A 544 44.06 -23.32 -25.19
CA ASN A 544 44.99 -24.02 -24.31
C ASN A 544 44.32 -24.78 -23.16
N VAL A 545 43.04 -24.46 -22.85
CA VAL A 545 42.31 -25.00 -21.69
C VAL A 545 40.86 -25.25 -22.07
N GLY A 546 40.59 -26.30 -22.79
CA GLY A 546 39.29 -26.58 -23.43
C GLY A 546 38.09 -26.67 -22.49
N TRP A 547 38.26 -26.84 -21.17
CA TRP A 547 37.15 -26.86 -20.20
C TRP A 547 36.59 -25.48 -19.84
N ILE A 548 37.28 -24.38 -20.16
CA ILE A 548 36.79 -23.02 -19.97
C ILE A 548 36.36 -22.36 -21.29
N ALA A 549 36.35 -23.10 -22.39
CA ALA A 549 35.89 -22.60 -23.67
C ALA A 549 34.45 -22.11 -23.57
N GLY A 550 34.22 -20.83 -23.89
CA GLY A 550 32.92 -20.17 -23.76
C GLY A 550 32.52 -19.71 -22.37
N ALA A 551 33.44 -19.72 -21.38
CA ALA A 551 33.19 -19.12 -20.11
C ALA A 551 33.31 -17.57 -20.19
N THR A 552 32.35 -16.87 -19.65
CA THR A 552 32.37 -15.41 -19.47
C THR A 552 32.42 -15.09 -17.98
N PHE A 553 33.33 -14.21 -17.58
CA PHE A 553 33.42 -13.71 -16.23
C PHE A 553 32.96 -12.25 -16.18
N GLU A 554 32.05 -11.93 -15.26
CA GLU A 554 31.57 -10.56 -15.06
C GLU A 554 31.72 -10.17 -13.59
N ALA A 555 32.21 -8.94 -13.35
CA ALA A 555 32.29 -8.32 -12.04
C ALA A 555 31.79 -6.88 -12.13
N ASN A 556 30.86 -6.51 -11.26
CA ASN A 556 30.32 -5.18 -11.17
C ASN A 556 30.46 -4.66 -9.72
N TYR A 557 30.93 -3.43 -9.60
CA TYR A 557 30.90 -2.64 -8.37
C TYR A 557 29.95 -1.47 -8.58
N TYR A 558 29.19 -1.14 -7.56
CA TYR A 558 28.35 0.05 -7.52
C TYR A 558 28.39 0.69 -6.14
N ASP A 559 28.27 2.00 -6.13
CA ASP A 559 28.12 2.84 -4.94
C ASP A 559 26.98 3.82 -5.21
N ILE A 560 25.96 3.82 -4.37
CA ILE A 560 24.76 4.62 -4.53
C ILE A 560 24.49 5.35 -3.22
N THR A 561 24.47 6.67 -3.29
CA THR A 561 24.09 7.53 -2.17
C THR A 561 22.78 8.24 -2.52
N VAL A 562 21.86 8.31 -1.59
CA VAL A 562 20.60 9.06 -1.71
C VAL A 562 20.55 10.06 -0.56
N ASP A 563 20.46 11.33 -0.89
CA ASP A 563 20.31 12.42 0.05
C ASP A 563 18.86 12.94 0.03
N ASN A 564 18.43 13.55 1.13
CA ASN A 564 17.08 14.10 1.30
C ASN A 564 15.95 13.10 1.04
N ALA A 565 16.16 11.81 1.37
CA ALA A 565 15.18 10.76 1.17
C ALA A 565 13.81 11.14 1.78
N ILE A 566 12.77 11.12 0.95
CA ILE A 566 11.41 11.48 1.36
C ILE A 566 10.75 10.27 2.01
N GLN A 567 10.66 10.32 3.33
CA GLN A 567 9.98 9.29 4.12
C GLN A 567 9.41 9.92 5.40
N PRO A 568 8.29 9.39 5.92
CA PRO A 568 7.83 9.80 7.24
C PRO A 568 8.89 9.41 8.29
N PRO A 569 9.13 10.25 9.31
CA PRO A 569 9.96 9.86 10.44
C PRO A 569 9.46 8.56 11.06
N ASP A 570 10.37 7.68 11.49
CA ASP A 570 9.98 6.47 12.24
C ASP A 570 9.26 6.86 13.54
N ALA A 571 8.11 6.24 13.80
CA ALA A 571 7.29 6.59 14.97
C ALA A 571 8.01 6.29 16.30
N GLY A 572 8.85 5.25 16.33
CA GLY A 572 9.67 4.91 17.49
C GLY A 572 10.77 5.95 17.72
N ASP A 573 11.42 6.43 16.66
CA ASP A 573 12.43 7.50 16.74
C ASP A 573 11.83 8.82 17.23
N VAL A 574 10.64 9.18 16.74
CA VAL A 574 9.93 10.37 17.23
C VAL A 574 9.62 10.26 18.71
N LEU A 575 9.11 9.11 19.15
CA LEU A 575 8.80 8.87 20.56
C LEU A 575 10.06 8.86 21.43
N LEU A 576 11.15 8.26 20.95
CA LEU A 576 12.44 8.26 21.64
C LEU A 576 12.99 9.69 21.80
N GLN A 577 12.92 10.53 20.76
CA GLN A 577 13.35 11.93 20.83
C GLN A 577 12.54 12.73 21.83
N LEU A 578 11.24 12.47 21.99
CA LEU A 578 10.39 13.12 22.97
C LEU A 578 10.71 12.68 24.40
N SER A 579 11.27 11.48 24.59
CA SER A 579 11.63 10.90 25.88
C SER A 579 13.08 11.18 26.30
N LEU A 580 13.92 11.69 25.41
CA LEU A 580 15.30 12.13 25.67
C LEU A 580 15.34 13.62 26.05
#